data_23c3fd25904d424f1a61a26174a1b309
#
_entry.id   23c3fd25904d424f1a61a26174a1b309
#
_cell.length_a   1.000
_cell.length_b   1.000
_cell.length_c   1.000
_cell.angle_alpha   90.00
_cell.angle_beta   90.00
_cell.angle_gamma   90.00
#
_symmetry.space_group_name_H-M   'P 1'
#
loop_
_entity.id
_entity.type
_entity.pdbx_description
1 polymer ?
#
loop_
_entity_poly.entity_id
_entity_poly.type
_entity_poly.pdbx_seq_one_letter_code
_entity_poly.pdbx_strand_id
1 'polypeptide(L)'
;GGYRFDLMGLLDNQTMIEILNKQKVNFEQVDLAYIKDLKSFINFNNRKLIVPDYFIYNNEGHLINQGLNKDECGSLIRTLDEHLFKIDKNETFESFLENVDFVEKNQEFKNQDFIVFITWASFADKNSNKESFSNYSYIKKNYGDNVKVFLLNLDINESWNLTKEQKEILKL
;
A
#
# COMPACT_ATOMS: atom_id res chain seq x y z
N GLY A 1 -7.88 -10.65 7.72
CA GLY A 1 -7.64 -11.79 6.85
C GLY A 1 -7.51 -11.40 5.39
N GLY A 2 -7.16 -12.37 4.56
CA GLY A 2 -7.06 -12.17 3.14
C GLY A 2 -8.42 -12.10 2.45
N TYR A 3 -8.46 -11.45 1.31
CA TYR A 3 -9.68 -11.28 0.51
C TYR A 3 -9.72 -12.28 -0.65
N ARG A 4 -10.93 -12.61 -1.10
CA ARG A 4 -11.16 -13.57 -2.18
C ARG A 4 -11.05 -12.88 -3.53
N PHE A 5 -10.46 -13.58 -4.52
CA PHE A 5 -10.32 -13.06 -5.88
C PHE A 5 -11.65 -12.71 -6.56
N ASP A 6 -12.70 -13.48 -6.29
CA ASP A 6 -14.02 -13.26 -6.91
C ASP A 6 -14.70 -11.96 -6.44
N LEU A 7 -14.17 -11.30 -5.42
CA LEU A 7 -14.64 -10.01 -4.95
C LEU A 7 -13.88 -8.83 -5.56
N MET A 8 -12.80 -9.10 -6.29
CA MET A 8 -11.95 -8.07 -6.84
C MET A 8 -12.49 -7.55 -8.17
N GLY A 9 -12.46 -6.23 -8.32
CA GLY A 9 -12.77 -5.56 -9.56
C GLY A 9 -11.53 -5.18 -10.33
N LEU A 10 -11.73 -4.69 -11.54
CA LEU A 10 -10.69 -4.14 -12.40
C LEU A 10 -10.76 -2.62 -12.32
N LEU A 11 -9.69 -1.95 -11.86
CA LEU A 11 -9.67 -0.50 -11.70
C LEU A 11 -8.64 0.15 -12.63
N ASP A 12 -9.00 1.30 -13.18
CA ASP A 12 -8.02 2.23 -13.71
C ASP A 12 -7.68 3.30 -12.67
N ASN A 13 -6.66 4.11 -12.95
CA ASN A 13 -6.23 5.14 -12.01
C ASN A 13 -7.30 6.22 -11.79
N GLN A 14 -8.09 6.53 -12.81
CA GLN A 14 -9.17 7.50 -12.70
C GLN A 14 -10.25 7.01 -11.73
N THR A 15 -10.66 5.76 -11.85
CA THR A 15 -11.65 5.16 -10.96
C THR A 15 -11.12 5.08 -9.53
N MET A 16 -9.84 4.76 -9.35
CA MET A 16 -9.20 4.75 -8.05
C MET A 16 -9.30 6.11 -7.37
N ILE A 17 -8.99 7.19 -8.09
CA ILE A 17 -9.08 8.56 -7.59
C ILE A 17 -10.53 8.91 -7.24
N GLU A 18 -11.49 8.52 -8.07
CA GLU A 18 -12.91 8.75 -7.82
C GLU A 18 -13.39 8.07 -6.53
N ILE A 19 -12.94 6.84 -6.28
CA ILE A 19 -13.26 6.11 -5.05
C ILE A 19 -12.72 6.86 -3.82
N LEU A 20 -11.48 7.31 -3.87
CA LEU A 20 -10.87 8.06 -2.77
C LEU A 20 -11.61 9.37 -2.51
N ASN A 21 -11.98 10.09 -3.55
CA ASN A 21 -12.77 11.32 -3.44
C ASN A 21 -14.14 11.05 -2.81
N LYS A 22 -14.80 9.99 -3.24
CA LYS A 22 -16.11 9.60 -2.74
C LYS A 22 -16.08 9.25 -1.25
N GLN A 23 -14.97 8.68 -0.80
CA GLN A 23 -14.74 8.36 0.61
C GLN A 23 -14.16 9.53 1.40
N LYS A 24 -14.07 10.70 0.77
CA LYS A 24 -13.60 11.95 1.40
C LYS A 24 -12.20 11.86 1.98
N VAL A 25 -11.34 11.08 1.33
CA VAL A 25 -9.93 11.01 1.69
C VAL A 25 -9.23 12.26 1.17
N ASN A 26 -8.53 12.96 2.04
CA ASN A 26 -7.71 14.11 1.65
C ASN A 26 -6.32 13.61 1.25
N PHE A 27 -6.13 13.30 -0.02
CA PHE A 27 -4.90 12.70 -0.54
C PHE A 27 -4.20 13.62 -1.53
N GLU A 28 -2.91 13.38 -1.73
CA GLU A 28 -2.14 13.96 -2.84
C GLU A 28 -1.88 12.87 -3.88
N GLN A 29 -2.04 13.17 -5.17
CA GLN A 29 -1.88 12.16 -6.23
C GLN A 29 -0.46 11.56 -6.25
N VAL A 30 0.55 12.33 -5.84
CA VAL A 30 1.93 11.86 -5.74
C VAL A 30 2.08 10.71 -4.73
N ASP A 31 1.16 10.58 -3.80
CA ASP A 31 1.17 9.53 -2.77
C ASP A 31 0.40 8.27 -3.18
N LEU A 32 -0.11 8.20 -4.40
CA LEU A 32 -0.91 7.06 -4.86
C LEU A 32 -0.05 6.03 -5.59
N ALA A 33 -0.09 4.79 -5.10
CA ALA A 33 0.62 3.66 -5.65
C ALA A 33 -0.35 2.50 -5.92
N TYR A 34 0.04 1.62 -6.82
CA TYR A 34 -0.72 0.42 -7.15
C TYR A 34 0.22 -0.71 -7.53
N ILE A 35 -0.29 -1.94 -7.55
CA ILE A 35 0.51 -3.10 -7.93
C ILE A 35 0.79 -3.02 -9.45
N LYS A 36 2.05 -3.22 -9.82
CA LYS A 36 2.56 -2.91 -11.15
C LYS A 36 2.00 -3.81 -12.26
N ASP A 37 1.91 -5.12 -12.00
CA ASP A 37 1.52 -6.12 -12.99
C ASP A 37 1.00 -7.39 -12.31
N LEU A 38 0.55 -8.35 -13.12
CA LEU A 38 0.03 -9.62 -12.63
C LEU A 38 1.06 -10.41 -11.83
N LYS A 39 2.31 -10.43 -12.28
CA LYS A 39 3.39 -11.14 -11.58
C LYS A 39 3.61 -10.58 -10.19
N SER A 40 3.63 -9.27 -10.08
CA SER A 40 3.75 -8.57 -8.79
C SER A 40 2.55 -8.86 -7.89
N PHE A 41 1.35 -8.87 -8.45
CA PHE A 41 0.12 -9.22 -7.73
C PHE A 41 0.20 -10.64 -7.14
N ILE A 42 0.70 -11.60 -7.91
CA ILE A 42 0.89 -12.97 -7.42
C ILE A 42 1.88 -12.99 -6.25
N ASN A 43 2.96 -12.21 -6.34
CA ASN A 43 3.92 -12.09 -5.23
C ASN A 43 3.27 -11.54 -3.96
N PHE A 44 2.42 -10.52 -4.08
CA PHE A 44 1.66 -9.99 -2.94
C PHE A 44 0.65 -10.99 -2.41
N ASN A 45 -0.05 -11.69 -3.30
CA ASN A 45 -1.07 -12.66 -2.92
C ASN A 45 -0.50 -13.83 -2.12
N ASN A 46 0.73 -14.25 -2.39
CA ASN A 46 1.40 -15.31 -1.62
C ASN A 46 1.59 -14.91 -0.15
N ARG A 47 1.55 -13.61 0.17
CA ARG A 47 1.61 -13.08 1.53
C ARG A 47 0.23 -12.80 2.12
N LYS A 48 -0.86 -13.19 1.44
CA LYS A 48 -2.25 -12.82 1.70
C LYS A 48 -2.47 -11.30 1.55
N LEU A 49 -3.48 -10.94 0.79
CA LEU A 49 -3.89 -9.54 0.64
C LEU A 49 -4.64 -9.12 1.91
N ILE A 50 -4.07 -8.18 2.64
CA ILE A 50 -4.61 -7.69 3.92
C ILE A 50 -4.80 -6.19 3.83
N VAL A 51 -5.91 -5.69 4.34
CA VAL A 51 -6.19 -4.26 4.49
C VAL A 51 -6.67 -4.00 5.92
N PRO A 52 -6.00 -3.12 6.68
CA PRO A 52 -4.74 -2.48 6.33
C PRO A 52 -3.54 -3.42 6.49
N ASP A 53 -2.53 -3.22 5.66
CA ASP A 53 -1.20 -3.77 5.85
C ASP A 53 -0.19 -2.64 5.63
N TYR A 54 0.98 -2.75 6.26
CA TYR A 54 1.98 -1.68 6.26
C TYR A 54 3.33 -2.24 5.86
N PHE A 55 3.94 -1.62 4.85
CA PHE A 55 5.31 -1.92 4.44
C PHE A 55 6.15 -0.69 4.77
N ILE A 56 7.05 -0.83 5.74
CA ILE A 56 7.82 0.29 6.28
C ILE A 56 9.30 0.05 6.00
N TYR A 57 9.94 1.02 5.36
CA TYR A 57 11.37 0.95 5.04
C TYR A 57 12.10 2.09 5.76
N ASN A 58 13.27 1.79 6.35
CA ASN A 58 14.08 2.81 6.98
C ASN A 58 14.90 3.60 5.94
N ASN A 59 15.71 4.54 6.40
CA ASN A 59 16.52 5.39 5.53
C ASN A 59 17.67 4.65 4.81
N GLU A 60 17.97 3.44 5.23
CA GLU A 60 18.93 2.54 4.54
C GLU A 60 18.21 1.64 3.52
N GLY A 61 16.90 1.76 3.38
CA GLY A 61 16.12 0.95 2.45
C GLY A 61 15.84 -0.47 2.92
N HIS A 62 15.91 -0.74 4.21
CA HIS A 62 15.61 -2.05 4.79
C HIS A 62 14.19 -2.10 5.36
N LEU A 63 13.53 -3.26 5.20
CA LEU A 63 12.19 -3.46 5.74
C LEU A 63 12.22 -3.50 7.27
N ILE A 64 11.27 -2.80 7.86
CA ILE A 64 11.05 -2.82 9.29
C ILE A 64 9.92 -3.78 9.60
N ASN A 65 10.22 -4.78 10.42
CA ASN A 65 9.20 -5.65 11.01
C ASN A 65 8.71 -4.99 12.30
N GLN A 66 7.42 -4.74 12.37
CA GLN A 66 6.83 -4.13 13.56
C GLN A 66 7.06 -5.02 14.78
N GLY A 67 7.63 -4.44 15.85
CA GLY A 67 7.91 -5.16 17.09
C GLY A 67 6.67 -5.49 17.90
N LEU A 68 5.49 -5.00 17.47
CA LEU A 68 4.20 -5.22 18.11
C LEU A 68 3.31 -6.07 17.20
N ASN A 69 2.31 -6.69 17.79
CA ASN A 69 1.29 -7.42 17.03
C ASN A 69 0.57 -6.44 16.08
N LYS A 70 0.47 -6.81 14.80
CA LYS A 70 -0.20 -5.99 13.78
C LYS A 70 -1.67 -5.71 14.11
N ASP A 71 -2.29 -6.55 14.92
CA ASP A 71 -3.69 -6.40 15.32
C ASP A 71 -3.86 -5.35 16.43
N GLU A 72 -2.77 -4.87 17.02
CA GLU A 72 -2.85 -3.83 18.06
C GLU A 72 -3.11 -2.47 17.43
N CYS A 73 -4.14 -1.79 17.93
CA CYS A 73 -4.47 -0.44 17.52
C CYS A 73 -3.29 0.50 17.74
N GLY A 74 -2.91 1.24 16.72
CA GLY A 74 -1.81 2.20 16.80
C GLY A 74 -0.41 1.61 16.70
N SER A 75 -0.27 0.33 16.36
CA SER A 75 1.05 -0.30 16.25
C SER A 75 1.95 0.38 15.21
N LEU A 76 1.39 0.84 14.09
CA LEU A 76 2.13 1.61 13.08
C LEU A 76 2.71 2.88 13.69
N ILE A 77 1.88 3.66 14.36
CA ILE A 77 2.28 4.95 14.95
C ILE A 77 3.34 4.75 16.04
N ARG A 78 3.14 3.74 16.89
CA ARG A 78 4.14 3.39 17.91
C ARG A 78 5.46 2.95 17.30
N THR A 79 5.42 2.21 16.19
CA THR A 79 6.64 1.81 15.47
C THR A 79 7.41 3.04 15.01
N LEU A 80 6.73 4.01 14.40
CA LEU A 80 7.34 5.22 13.91
C LEU A 80 7.86 6.14 15.05
N ASP A 81 7.10 6.26 16.13
CA ASP A 81 7.44 7.16 17.26
C ASP A 81 8.48 6.56 18.20
N GLU A 82 8.32 5.30 18.57
CA GLU A 82 9.12 4.64 19.61
C GLU A 82 10.26 3.79 19.04
N HIS A 83 10.31 3.62 17.72
CA HIS A 83 11.32 2.80 17.02
C HIS A 83 11.36 1.36 17.53
N LEU A 84 10.20 0.79 17.90
CA LEU A 84 10.07 -0.58 18.39
C LEU A 84 9.94 -1.54 17.21
N PHE A 85 11.06 -1.90 16.61
CA PHE A 85 11.06 -2.74 15.42
C PHE A 85 12.33 -3.57 15.29
N LYS A 86 12.24 -4.60 14.43
CA LYS A 86 13.39 -5.35 13.94
C LYS A 86 13.61 -5.01 12.47
N ILE A 87 14.87 -4.97 12.06
CA ILE A 87 15.25 -4.68 10.68
C ILE A 87 15.48 -5.99 9.94
N ASP A 88 14.82 -6.16 8.78
CA ASP A 88 15.07 -7.26 7.86
C ASP A 88 15.88 -6.76 6.68
N LYS A 89 17.19 -7.03 6.71
CA LYS A 89 18.12 -6.57 5.67
C LYS A 89 17.98 -7.32 4.34
N ASN A 90 17.28 -8.45 4.32
CA ASN A 90 17.05 -9.23 3.11
C ASN A 90 15.89 -8.68 2.28
N GLU A 91 15.02 -7.88 2.88
CA GLU A 91 13.89 -7.22 2.22
C GLU A 91 14.22 -5.75 2.04
N THR A 92 14.36 -5.32 0.78
CA THR A 92 14.82 -3.97 0.47
C THR A 92 13.71 -3.16 -0.20
N PHE A 93 13.80 -1.85 -0.03
CA PHE A 93 12.93 -0.89 -0.70
C PHE A 93 13.06 -1.00 -2.24
N GLU A 94 14.28 -1.16 -2.74
CA GLU A 94 14.52 -1.32 -4.18
C GLU A 94 13.78 -2.54 -4.74
N SER A 95 13.84 -3.66 -4.04
CA SER A 95 13.12 -4.87 -4.43
C SER A 95 11.60 -4.66 -4.38
N PHE A 96 11.11 -3.96 -3.37
CA PHE A 96 9.69 -3.63 -3.26
C PHE A 96 9.21 -2.77 -4.44
N LEU A 97 10.01 -1.80 -4.86
CA LEU A 97 9.67 -0.92 -5.98
C LEU A 97 9.51 -1.67 -7.31
N GLU A 98 10.10 -2.85 -7.45
CA GLU A 98 9.91 -3.68 -8.64
C GLU A 98 8.47 -4.19 -8.79
N ASN A 99 7.69 -4.17 -7.72
CA ASN A 99 6.33 -4.71 -7.68
C ASN A 99 5.24 -3.63 -7.66
N VAL A 100 5.61 -2.35 -7.59
CA VAL A 100 4.65 -1.25 -7.49
C VAL A 100 4.90 -0.21 -8.57
N ASP A 101 3.85 0.54 -8.89
CA ASP A 101 3.91 1.68 -9.79
C ASP A 101 3.17 2.84 -9.13
N PHE A 102 3.34 4.03 -9.66
CA PHE A 102 2.79 5.25 -9.08
C PHE A 102 1.93 5.98 -10.10
N VAL A 103 0.86 6.62 -9.62
CA VAL A 103 0.02 7.48 -10.46
C VAL A 103 0.86 8.62 -11.03
N GLU A 104 1.65 9.27 -10.20
CA GLU A 104 2.65 10.26 -10.61
C GLU A 104 3.99 9.55 -10.82
N LYS A 105 4.50 9.56 -12.07
CA LYS A 105 5.69 8.79 -12.41
C LYS A 105 7.00 9.36 -11.86
N ASN A 106 7.06 10.67 -11.63
CA ASN A 106 8.27 11.35 -11.14
C ASN A 106 8.31 11.35 -9.62
N GLN A 107 8.78 10.27 -9.04
CA GLN A 107 8.93 10.14 -7.59
C GLN A 107 10.33 10.54 -7.15
N GLU A 108 10.41 11.32 -6.07
CA GLU A 108 11.68 11.65 -5.43
C GLU A 108 11.71 11.02 -4.04
N PHE A 109 12.73 10.18 -3.80
CA PHE A 109 12.98 9.60 -2.49
C PHE A 109 14.22 10.25 -1.92
N LYS A 110 14.00 11.20 -1.01
CA LYS A 110 15.07 11.93 -0.31
C LYS A 110 15.30 11.32 1.07
N ASN A 111 16.12 11.96 1.87
CA ASN A 111 16.50 11.49 3.21
C ASN A 111 15.32 11.52 4.20
N GLN A 112 14.34 10.68 3.97
CA GLN A 112 13.28 10.45 4.94
C GLN A 112 13.75 9.42 5.98
N ASP A 113 13.26 9.54 7.21
CA ASP A 113 13.49 8.53 8.24
C ASP A 113 12.81 7.22 7.87
N PHE A 114 11.60 7.30 7.31
CA PHE A 114 10.83 6.14 6.89
C PHE A 114 10.08 6.41 5.59
N ILE A 115 9.89 5.34 4.83
CA ILE A 115 8.96 5.28 3.69
C ILE A 115 7.93 4.22 4.03
N VAL A 116 6.64 4.59 3.99
CA VAL A 116 5.54 3.74 4.43
C VAL A 116 4.56 3.55 3.29
N PHE A 117 4.18 2.29 3.01
CA PHE A 117 3.08 1.95 2.12
C PHE A 117 1.95 1.38 2.95
N ILE A 118 0.77 1.97 2.83
CA ILE A 118 -0.45 1.54 3.53
C ILE A 118 -1.42 0.98 2.50
N THR A 119 -1.83 -0.28 2.67
CA THR A 119 -2.72 -0.93 1.71
C THR A 119 -4.17 -0.49 1.88
N TRP A 120 -4.89 -0.43 0.76
CA TRP A 120 -6.33 -0.26 0.70
C TRP A 120 -6.87 -0.94 -0.56
N ALA A 121 -8.16 -1.20 -0.63
CA ALA A 121 -8.74 -1.83 -1.81
C ALA A 121 -10.25 -1.57 -1.88
N SER A 122 -10.78 -1.49 -3.10
CA SER A 122 -12.22 -1.27 -3.29
C SER A 122 -13.07 -2.42 -2.74
N PHE A 123 -12.51 -3.64 -2.73
CA PHE A 123 -13.18 -4.84 -2.23
C PHE A 123 -13.06 -5.03 -0.72
N ALA A 124 -12.25 -4.23 -0.04
CA ALA A 124 -12.08 -4.31 1.41
C ALA A 124 -13.30 -3.70 2.12
N ASP A 125 -13.55 -4.15 3.35
CA ASP A 125 -14.62 -3.58 4.12
C ASP A 125 -14.35 -2.11 4.48
N LYS A 126 -15.44 -1.39 4.76
CA LYS A 126 -15.40 0.06 5.02
C LYS A 126 -14.50 0.41 6.19
N ASN A 127 -14.55 -0.38 7.27
CA ASN A 127 -13.76 -0.09 8.47
C ASN A 127 -12.27 -0.28 8.25
N SER A 128 -11.89 -1.32 7.51
CA SER A 128 -10.49 -1.57 7.15
C SER A 128 -9.91 -0.44 6.31
N ASN A 129 -10.63 -0.02 5.26
CA ASN A 129 -10.21 1.12 4.44
C ASN A 129 -10.14 2.41 5.25
N LYS A 130 -11.10 2.64 6.13
CA LYS A 130 -11.12 3.81 7.00
C LYS A 130 -9.88 3.89 7.89
N GLU A 131 -9.45 2.75 8.42
CA GLU A 131 -8.22 2.68 9.22
C GLU A 131 -7.00 3.05 8.39
N SER A 132 -6.89 2.51 7.17
CA SER A 132 -5.82 2.85 6.24
C SER A 132 -5.77 4.35 5.95
N PHE A 133 -6.90 4.95 5.62
CA PHE A 133 -6.99 6.37 5.29
C PHE A 133 -6.72 7.27 6.50
N SER A 134 -7.16 6.85 7.69
CA SER A 134 -6.89 7.59 8.92
C SER A 134 -5.39 7.61 9.24
N ASN A 135 -4.72 6.49 9.09
CA ASN A 135 -3.29 6.40 9.32
C ASN A 135 -2.49 7.20 8.28
N TYR A 136 -2.90 7.16 7.02
CA TYR A 136 -2.30 8.01 6.00
C TYR A 136 -2.38 9.49 6.38
N SER A 137 -3.58 9.96 6.73
CA SER A 137 -3.80 11.36 7.11
C SER A 137 -3.02 11.76 8.35
N TYR A 138 -2.95 10.86 9.33
CA TYR A 138 -2.18 11.09 10.56
C TYR A 138 -0.69 11.29 10.26
N ILE A 139 -0.11 10.43 9.42
CA ILE A 139 1.31 10.53 9.05
C ILE A 139 1.58 11.82 8.28
N LYS A 140 0.74 12.17 7.32
CA LYS A 140 0.88 13.41 6.56
C LYS A 140 0.86 14.63 7.47
N LYS A 141 -0.01 14.63 8.47
CA LYS A 141 -0.16 15.76 9.40
C LYS A 141 0.98 15.87 10.39
N ASN A 142 1.46 14.74 10.93
CA ASN A 142 2.32 14.76 12.12
C ASN A 142 3.79 14.54 11.83
N TYR A 143 4.17 13.95 10.69
CA TYR A 143 5.57 13.66 10.37
C TYR A 143 6.14 14.55 9.27
N GLY A 144 5.29 15.20 8.49
CA GLY A 144 5.73 16.09 7.42
C GLY A 144 6.66 15.40 6.44
N ASP A 145 7.81 16.02 6.15
CA ASP A 145 8.78 15.49 5.19
C ASP A 145 9.68 14.39 5.75
N ASN A 146 9.61 14.11 7.06
CA ASN A 146 10.43 13.07 7.68
C ASN A 146 9.96 11.65 7.33
N VAL A 147 8.69 11.50 7.02
CA VAL A 147 8.11 10.22 6.62
C VAL A 147 7.37 10.39 5.29
N LYS A 148 7.80 9.63 4.30
CA LYS A 148 7.09 9.56 3.01
C LYS A 148 6.04 8.45 3.12
N VAL A 149 4.77 8.76 2.89
CA VAL A 149 3.69 7.80 3.00
C VAL A 149 2.91 7.68 1.70
N PHE A 150 2.60 6.43 1.31
CA PHE A 150 1.83 6.10 0.12
C PHE A 150 0.59 5.30 0.50
N LEU A 151 -0.49 5.53 -0.23
CA LEU A 151 -1.64 4.64 -0.26
C LEU A 151 -1.43 3.65 -1.41
N LEU A 152 -1.28 2.37 -1.07
CA LEU A 152 -1.05 1.28 -2.04
C LEU A 152 -2.36 0.55 -2.31
N ASN A 153 -2.89 0.73 -3.50
CA ASN A 153 -4.11 0.04 -3.93
C ASN A 153 -3.82 -1.42 -4.29
N LEU A 154 -4.61 -2.35 -3.78
CA LEU A 154 -4.47 -3.79 -4.01
C LEU A 154 -5.42 -4.33 -5.08
N ASP A 155 -6.23 -3.51 -5.71
CA ASP A 155 -7.12 -3.96 -6.79
C ASP A 155 -6.31 -4.37 -8.02
N ILE A 156 -6.94 -5.16 -8.88
CA ILE A 156 -6.40 -5.49 -10.19
C ILE A 156 -6.49 -4.24 -11.06
N ASN A 157 -5.37 -3.82 -11.66
CA ASN A 157 -5.31 -2.58 -12.41
C ASN A 157 -5.43 -2.84 -13.92
N GLU A 158 -6.22 -2.02 -14.60
CA GLU A 158 -6.41 -2.13 -16.06
C GLU A 158 -5.10 -1.97 -16.83
N SER A 159 -4.12 -1.25 -16.28
CA SER A 159 -2.82 -1.06 -16.93
C SER A 159 -2.03 -2.35 -17.12
N TRP A 160 -2.43 -3.44 -16.45
CA TRP A 160 -1.76 -4.74 -16.61
C TRP A 160 -2.02 -5.37 -17.98
N ASN A 161 -3.02 -4.91 -18.72
CA ASN A 161 -3.38 -5.41 -20.06
C ASN A 161 -3.57 -6.93 -20.08
N LEU A 162 -4.39 -7.42 -19.17
CA LEU A 162 -4.66 -8.85 -19.05
C LEU A 162 -5.27 -9.41 -20.31
N THR A 163 -4.82 -10.61 -20.69
CA THR A 163 -5.44 -11.36 -21.77
C THR A 163 -6.83 -11.84 -21.38
N LYS A 164 -7.63 -12.24 -22.36
CA LYS A 164 -8.96 -12.81 -22.11
C LYS A 164 -8.88 -14.03 -21.19
N GLU A 165 -7.89 -14.90 -21.42
CA GLU A 165 -7.67 -16.10 -20.61
C GLU A 165 -7.33 -15.73 -19.15
N GLN A 166 -6.46 -14.74 -18.96
CA GLN A 166 -6.10 -14.27 -17.62
C GLN A 166 -7.31 -13.70 -16.89
N LYS A 167 -8.15 -12.93 -17.59
CA LYS A 167 -9.39 -12.40 -17.01
C LYS A 167 -10.34 -13.52 -16.60
N GLU A 168 -10.48 -14.56 -17.43
CA GLU A 168 -11.32 -15.72 -17.10
C GLU A 168 -10.82 -16.43 -15.83
N ILE A 169 -9.51 -16.64 -15.70
CA ILE A 169 -8.90 -17.27 -14.53
C ILE A 169 -9.17 -16.44 -13.28
N LEU A 170 -9.10 -15.11 -13.37
CA LEU A 170 -9.33 -14.19 -12.27
C LEU A 170 -10.81 -13.84 -12.06
N LYS A 171 -11.70 -14.40 -12.89
CA LYS A 171 -13.16 -14.17 -12.83
C LYS A 171 -13.55 -12.70 -13.00
N LEU A 172 -12.89 -12.03 -13.92
CA LEU A 172 -13.16 -10.63 -14.26
C LEU A 172 -14.08 -10.48 -15.47
#